data_70fedd307b06c592f6dbbdff463f1ffc
#
_entry.id   70fedd307b06c592f6dbbdff463f1ffc
#
_cell.length_a   1.000
_cell.length_b   1.000
_cell.length_c   1.000
_cell.angle_alpha   90.00
_cell.angle_beta   90.00
_cell.angle_gamma   90.00
#
_symmetry.space_group_name_H-M   'P 1'
#
loop_
_entity.id
_entity.type
_entity.pdbx_description
1 polymer ?
#
loop_
_entity_poly.entity_id
_entity_poly.type
_entity_poly.pdbx_seq_one_letter_code
_entity_poly.pdbx_strand_id
1 'polypeptide(L)'
;MKVIKYYNNKDVRLDDDLKPQIYSKEILVKVKKSGICGSDVLEHYRLTKMKKLGVPYLVLGHEIAGDIVEVGKDVTDYKVGDKVFVSHHVPCFDCHYCRQGHQTACELLHNTNFDPGGFAEYVRIPAVNIEKKGVYVLSNNISYEEGVFIEPLGCVCRAQRLANVSKGQTVLILGSGVSGLLHLQLAKIRGANKVITTDVNEYHIKMAKQFGAEAVLYANTDISSIIKDINDEKLPDVIIVCTGAVSAAKQAIQCAGPGSKVVFFAVPGPGVNIEIPINDFWRNEVTIMTSYGAAPIDLDMAYNWLLAKRINVIDLITHRLPFSKAQEGFNLVSEAKDSLKVVLEPDEIQDN
;
A
#
# COMPACT_ATOMS: atom_id res chain seq x y z
N MET A 1 0.83 -27.61 2.66
CA MET A 1 1.42 -26.33 3.06
C MET A 1 0.51 -25.59 4.00
N LYS A 2 1.05 -24.72 4.84
CA LYS A 2 0.25 -23.85 5.70
C LYS A 2 -0.25 -22.64 4.92
N VAL A 3 -1.53 -22.26 5.18
CA VAL A 3 -2.19 -21.07 4.62
C VAL A 3 -3.02 -20.40 5.68
N ILE A 4 -3.17 -19.07 5.57
CA ILE A 4 -4.03 -18.29 6.46
C ILE A 4 -5.37 -18.08 5.75
N LYS A 5 -6.43 -18.69 6.28
CA LYS A 5 -7.80 -18.56 5.78
C LYS A 5 -8.52 -17.44 6.51
N TYR A 6 -8.98 -16.45 5.77
CA TYR A 6 -9.74 -15.31 6.27
C TYR A 6 -11.24 -15.57 6.11
N TYR A 7 -11.98 -15.63 7.20
CA TYR A 7 -13.45 -15.72 7.22
C TYR A 7 -14.08 -14.34 7.51
N ASN A 8 -13.53 -13.61 8.46
CA ASN A 8 -13.85 -12.23 8.81
C ASN A 8 -12.71 -11.66 9.71
N ASN A 9 -12.79 -10.40 10.10
CA ASN A 9 -11.73 -9.78 10.92
C ASN A 9 -11.49 -10.44 12.29
N LYS A 10 -12.48 -11.16 12.82
CA LYS A 10 -12.40 -11.87 14.10
C LYS A 10 -12.18 -13.37 13.95
N ASP A 11 -12.07 -13.85 12.73
CA ASP A 11 -11.91 -15.27 12.41
C ASP A 11 -10.94 -15.45 11.25
N VAL A 12 -9.66 -15.49 11.60
CA VAL A 12 -8.51 -15.70 10.72
C VAL A 12 -7.73 -16.91 11.22
N ARG A 13 -7.63 -17.95 10.41
CA ARG A 13 -7.12 -19.28 10.86
C ARG A 13 -5.92 -19.71 10.05
N LEU A 14 -4.90 -20.25 10.72
CA LEU A 14 -3.87 -21.06 10.08
C LEU A 14 -4.42 -22.47 9.82
N ASP A 15 -4.32 -22.93 8.60
CA ASP A 15 -4.87 -24.23 8.17
C ASP A 15 -3.93 -24.91 7.17
N ASP A 16 -4.20 -26.16 6.85
CA ASP A 16 -3.49 -26.88 5.80
C ASP A 16 -4.21 -26.75 4.47
N ASP A 17 -3.42 -26.68 3.39
CA ASP A 17 -3.91 -26.70 2.02
C ASP A 17 -2.90 -27.39 1.09
N LEU A 18 -3.32 -27.74 -0.12
CA LEU A 18 -2.42 -28.33 -1.11
C LEU A 18 -1.41 -27.30 -1.60
N LYS A 19 -0.15 -27.71 -1.73
CA LYS A 19 0.86 -26.87 -2.39
C LYS A 19 0.48 -26.70 -3.86
N PRO A 20 0.43 -25.47 -4.39
CA PRO A 20 0.10 -25.23 -5.79
C PRO A 20 1.09 -25.91 -6.73
N GLN A 21 0.59 -26.49 -7.82
CA GLN A 21 1.39 -26.98 -8.93
C GLN A 21 1.52 -25.91 -10.00
N ILE A 22 2.71 -25.75 -10.55
CA ILE A 22 2.97 -24.78 -11.63
C ILE A 22 2.81 -25.42 -13.01
N TYR A 23 2.46 -24.59 -13.99
CA TYR A 23 2.47 -24.91 -15.41
C TYR A 23 3.77 -24.43 -16.07
N SER A 24 3.92 -24.72 -17.36
CA SER A 24 5.18 -24.51 -18.09
C SER A 24 5.68 -23.06 -18.12
N LYS A 25 4.80 -22.06 -17.99
CA LYS A 25 5.11 -20.64 -18.01
C LYS A 25 4.96 -19.94 -16.65
N GLU A 26 4.97 -20.67 -15.57
CA GLU A 26 4.72 -20.18 -14.23
C GLU A 26 5.90 -20.43 -13.31
N ILE A 27 5.93 -19.77 -12.17
CA ILE A 27 6.91 -20.01 -11.12
C ILE A 27 6.21 -20.25 -9.79
N LEU A 28 6.88 -20.98 -8.89
CA LEU A 28 6.48 -21.15 -7.52
C LEU A 28 7.41 -20.38 -6.62
N VAL A 29 6.84 -19.54 -5.76
CA VAL A 29 7.59 -18.76 -4.77
C VAL A 29 7.31 -19.31 -3.38
N LYS A 30 8.38 -19.60 -2.61
CA LYS A 30 8.31 -19.84 -1.17
C LYS A 30 8.34 -18.50 -0.47
N VAL A 31 7.23 -18.13 0.16
CA VAL A 31 7.10 -16.86 0.88
C VAL A 31 8.01 -16.84 2.10
N LYS A 32 8.73 -15.76 2.27
CA LYS A 32 9.58 -15.50 3.46
C LYS A 32 8.97 -14.46 4.36
N LYS A 33 8.39 -13.42 3.77
CA LYS A 33 7.72 -12.33 4.49
C LYS A 33 6.48 -11.90 3.71
N SER A 34 5.42 -11.58 4.44
CA SER A 34 4.18 -11.07 3.87
C SER A 34 3.61 -9.96 4.76
N GLY A 35 3.35 -8.78 4.21
CA GLY A 35 2.79 -7.65 4.94
C GLY A 35 1.28 -7.73 5.03
N ILE A 36 0.72 -7.36 6.19
CA ILE A 36 -0.71 -7.10 6.30
C ILE A 36 -0.97 -5.65 5.88
N CYS A 37 -1.81 -5.48 4.86
CA CYS A 37 -2.27 -4.19 4.37
C CYS A 37 -3.53 -3.74 5.12
N GLY A 38 -3.73 -2.44 5.28
CA GLY A 38 -5.01 -1.89 5.76
C GLY A 38 -6.22 -2.34 4.94
N SER A 39 -6.02 -2.63 3.65
CA SER A 39 -7.09 -3.16 2.80
C SER A 39 -7.49 -4.61 3.15
N ASP A 40 -6.63 -5.40 3.79
CA ASP A 40 -6.95 -6.77 4.19
C ASP A 40 -7.99 -6.81 5.30
N VAL A 41 -8.03 -5.78 6.15
CA VAL A 41 -8.98 -5.64 7.25
C VAL A 41 -10.25 -4.83 6.91
N LEU A 42 -10.45 -4.46 5.63
CA LEU A 42 -11.69 -3.86 5.15
C LEU A 42 -12.77 -4.94 4.98
N GLU A 43 -13.36 -5.36 6.10
CA GLU A 43 -14.24 -6.53 6.21
C GLU A 43 -15.41 -6.50 5.21
N HIS A 44 -16.10 -5.37 5.08
CA HIS A 44 -17.22 -5.25 4.13
C HIS A 44 -16.78 -5.60 2.69
N TYR A 45 -15.60 -5.12 2.29
CA TYR A 45 -15.06 -5.40 0.96
C TYR A 45 -14.71 -6.88 0.78
N ARG A 46 -14.11 -7.52 1.82
CA ARG A 46 -13.75 -8.94 1.80
C ARG A 46 -14.95 -9.85 1.77
N LEU A 47 -15.95 -9.60 2.63
CA LEU A 47 -17.19 -10.36 2.66
C LEU A 47 -17.98 -10.24 1.35
N THR A 48 -18.01 -9.04 0.75
CA THR A 48 -18.65 -8.84 -0.57
C THR A 48 -17.92 -9.67 -1.64
N LYS A 49 -16.59 -9.72 -1.63
CA LYS A 49 -15.80 -10.54 -2.56
C LYS A 49 -16.07 -12.03 -2.36
N MET A 50 -16.10 -12.52 -1.11
CA MET A 50 -16.44 -13.93 -0.80
C MET A 50 -17.82 -14.31 -1.33
N LYS A 51 -18.82 -13.46 -1.08
CA LYS A 51 -20.18 -13.68 -1.60
C LYS A 51 -20.23 -13.74 -3.12
N LYS A 52 -19.53 -12.83 -3.79
CA LYS A 52 -19.44 -12.79 -5.27
C LYS A 52 -18.79 -14.06 -5.85
N LEU A 53 -17.77 -14.56 -5.19
CA LEU A 53 -17.03 -15.78 -5.60
C LEU A 53 -17.72 -17.07 -5.16
N GLY A 54 -18.70 -17.02 -4.22
CA GLY A 54 -19.34 -18.20 -3.67
C GLY A 54 -18.42 -19.06 -2.80
N VAL A 55 -17.42 -18.47 -2.16
CA VAL A 55 -16.41 -19.18 -1.34
C VAL A 55 -16.59 -18.90 0.15
N PRO A 56 -16.29 -19.87 1.03
CA PRO A 56 -16.45 -19.72 2.47
C PRO A 56 -15.33 -18.91 3.14
N TYR A 57 -14.18 -18.74 2.49
CA TYR A 57 -13.03 -17.98 2.97
C TYR A 57 -12.21 -17.41 1.81
N LEU A 58 -11.26 -16.52 2.12
CA LEU A 58 -10.24 -16.04 1.19
C LEU A 58 -8.84 -16.34 1.78
N VAL A 59 -7.87 -16.60 0.91
CA VAL A 59 -6.47 -16.45 1.27
C VAL A 59 -6.05 -15.07 0.76
N LEU A 60 -5.76 -14.18 1.70
CA LEU A 60 -5.41 -12.78 1.42
C LEU A 60 -3.89 -12.63 1.28
N GLY A 61 -3.41 -11.39 1.39
CA GLY A 61 -1.99 -11.04 1.27
C GLY A 61 -1.59 -10.73 -0.16
N HIS A 62 -0.90 -9.60 -0.32
CA HIS A 62 -0.47 -9.11 -1.64
C HIS A 62 0.85 -8.32 -1.56
N GLU A 63 1.43 -8.23 -0.39
CA GLU A 63 2.73 -7.59 -0.14
C GLU A 63 3.72 -8.68 0.27
N ILE A 64 4.30 -9.41 -0.70
CA ILE A 64 5.12 -10.59 -0.43
C ILE A 64 6.56 -10.44 -0.94
N ALA A 65 7.48 -11.07 -0.22
CA ALA A 65 8.84 -11.33 -0.70
C ALA A 65 9.24 -12.78 -0.34
N GLY A 66 9.96 -13.44 -1.22
CA GLY A 66 10.33 -14.84 -1.05
C GLY A 66 11.37 -15.32 -2.07
N ASP A 67 11.56 -16.64 -2.12
CA ASP A 67 12.50 -17.31 -3.03
C ASP A 67 11.73 -18.09 -4.09
N ILE A 68 12.18 -18.02 -5.33
CA ILE A 68 11.71 -18.92 -6.38
C ILE A 68 12.21 -20.35 -6.07
N VAL A 69 11.31 -21.30 -5.93
CA VAL A 69 11.65 -22.71 -5.63
C VAL A 69 11.34 -23.68 -6.78
N GLU A 70 10.47 -23.29 -7.71
CA GLU A 70 10.19 -24.04 -8.94
C GLU A 70 10.02 -23.06 -10.10
N VAL A 71 10.49 -23.47 -11.29
CA VAL A 71 10.41 -22.67 -12.53
C VAL A 71 9.86 -23.56 -13.64
N GLY A 72 8.80 -23.11 -14.29
CA GLY A 72 8.22 -23.80 -15.44
C GLY A 72 9.19 -23.85 -16.61
N LYS A 73 9.15 -24.89 -17.42
CA LYS A 73 10.14 -25.18 -18.48
C LYS A 73 10.23 -24.10 -19.57
N ASP A 74 9.18 -23.29 -19.73
CA ASP A 74 9.11 -22.23 -20.75
C ASP A 74 9.42 -20.82 -20.14
N VAL A 75 9.84 -20.75 -18.88
CA VAL A 75 10.28 -19.51 -18.21
C VAL A 75 11.79 -19.42 -18.31
N THR A 76 12.31 -18.36 -18.91
CA THR A 76 13.74 -18.17 -19.19
C THR A 76 14.38 -17.07 -18.36
N ASP A 77 13.59 -16.12 -17.84
CA ASP A 77 14.07 -14.88 -17.22
C ASP A 77 14.35 -15.04 -15.72
N TYR A 78 13.96 -16.18 -15.13
CA TYR A 78 14.06 -16.45 -13.70
C TYR A 78 14.63 -17.85 -13.45
N LYS A 79 15.25 -18.03 -12.27
CA LYS A 79 15.81 -19.33 -11.85
C LYS A 79 15.47 -19.63 -10.38
N VAL A 80 15.54 -20.90 -10.03
CA VAL A 80 15.44 -21.34 -8.63
C VAL A 80 16.52 -20.68 -7.80
N GLY A 81 16.14 -20.17 -6.64
CA GLY A 81 17.01 -19.41 -5.71
C GLY A 81 16.98 -17.90 -5.92
N ASP A 82 16.34 -17.37 -6.97
CA ASP A 82 16.15 -15.94 -7.09
C ASP A 82 15.27 -15.42 -5.96
N LYS A 83 15.76 -14.40 -5.23
CA LYS A 83 15.00 -13.66 -4.24
C LYS A 83 14.11 -12.65 -4.96
N VAL A 84 12.80 -12.67 -4.70
CA VAL A 84 11.83 -11.85 -5.45
C VAL A 84 10.84 -11.13 -4.56
N PHE A 85 10.39 -9.97 -5.03
CA PHE A 85 9.08 -9.40 -4.77
C PHE A 85 8.17 -9.71 -5.97
N VAL A 86 6.88 -9.95 -5.72
CA VAL A 86 5.92 -10.19 -6.79
C VAL A 86 4.71 -9.27 -6.64
N SER A 87 4.38 -8.57 -7.73
CA SER A 87 3.15 -7.79 -7.82
C SER A 87 1.97 -8.72 -8.12
N HIS A 88 0.95 -8.67 -7.29
CA HIS A 88 -0.29 -9.42 -7.50
C HIS A 88 -1.09 -8.86 -8.69
N HIS A 89 -1.02 -7.56 -8.93
CA HIS A 89 -1.73 -6.86 -9.99
C HIS A 89 -0.80 -6.44 -11.12
N VAL A 90 -1.15 -6.82 -12.34
CA VAL A 90 -0.43 -6.42 -13.56
C VAL A 90 -1.39 -5.94 -14.63
N PRO A 91 -1.11 -4.80 -15.30
CA PRO A 91 -1.94 -4.28 -16.39
C PRO A 91 -1.67 -5.01 -17.69
N CYS A 92 -2.61 -4.95 -18.66
CA CYS A 92 -2.39 -5.53 -19.99
C CYS A 92 -1.42 -4.73 -20.88
N PHE A 93 -1.19 -3.45 -20.59
CA PHE A 93 -0.43 -2.46 -21.37
C PHE A 93 -1.02 -2.08 -22.74
N ASP A 94 -2.13 -2.68 -23.16
CA ASP A 94 -2.67 -2.51 -24.52
C ASP A 94 -4.08 -1.90 -24.57
N CYS A 95 -4.90 -2.03 -23.52
CA CYS A 95 -6.25 -1.46 -23.52
C CYS A 95 -6.23 0.08 -23.55
N HIS A 96 -7.38 0.68 -23.88
CA HIS A 96 -7.55 2.14 -23.91
C HIS A 96 -6.97 2.82 -22.65
N TYR A 97 -7.30 2.33 -21.47
CA TYR A 97 -6.83 2.92 -20.21
C TYR A 97 -5.31 2.84 -20.04
N CYS A 98 -4.70 1.70 -20.39
CA CYS A 98 -3.25 1.53 -20.32
C CYS A 98 -2.52 2.51 -21.26
N ARG A 99 -3.01 2.67 -22.49
CA ARG A 99 -2.42 3.59 -23.49
C ARG A 99 -2.52 5.06 -23.07
N GLN A 100 -3.52 5.41 -22.24
CA GLN A 100 -3.70 6.75 -21.68
C GLN A 100 -2.96 6.96 -20.33
N GLY A 101 -2.16 5.99 -19.87
CA GLY A 101 -1.44 6.09 -18.60
C GLY A 101 -2.25 5.73 -17.35
N HIS A 102 -3.49 5.25 -17.55
CA HIS A 102 -4.39 4.83 -16.46
C HIS A 102 -4.33 3.31 -16.21
N GLN A 103 -3.11 2.74 -16.05
CA GLN A 103 -2.92 1.29 -15.91
C GLN A 103 -3.70 0.67 -14.76
N THR A 104 -3.93 1.42 -13.67
CA THR A 104 -4.72 0.91 -12.54
C THR A 104 -6.23 0.91 -12.78
N ALA A 105 -6.70 1.44 -13.91
CA ALA A 105 -8.08 1.29 -14.40
C ALA A 105 -8.23 0.12 -15.40
N CYS A 106 -7.16 -0.64 -15.64
CA CYS A 106 -7.16 -1.78 -16.53
C CYS A 106 -7.94 -2.95 -15.95
N GLU A 107 -8.85 -3.54 -16.70
CA GLU A 107 -9.63 -4.69 -16.27
C GLU A 107 -8.75 -5.91 -15.91
N LEU A 108 -7.71 -6.18 -16.70
CA LEU A 108 -6.77 -7.26 -16.38
C LEU A 108 -6.12 -7.05 -15.03
N LEU A 109 -5.69 -5.82 -14.70
CA LEU A 109 -5.08 -5.52 -13.40
C LEU A 109 -6.03 -5.89 -12.24
N HIS A 110 -7.31 -5.58 -12.37
CA HIS A 110 -8.29 -5.91 -11.32
C HIS A 110 -8.57 -7.41 -11.19
N ASN A 111 -8.26 -8.22 -12.21
CA ASN A 111 -8.52 -9.65 -12.26
C ASN A 111 -7.28 -10.52 -12.03
N THR A 112 -6.07 -9.95 -12.01
CA THR A 112 -4.84 -10.70 -11.71
C THR A 112 -4.63 -10.85 -10.21
N ASN A 113 -4.02 -11.95 -9.81
CA ASN A 113 -3.57 -12.24 -8.45
C ASN A 113 -2.59 -13.42 -8.47
N PHE A 114 -1.95 -13.70 -7.34
CA PHE A 114 -1.28 -14.99 -7.11
C PHE A 114 -2.30 -16.07 -6.68
N ASP A 115 -1.87 -17.32 -6.66
CA ASP A 115 -2.66 -18.44 -6.22
C ASP A 115 -1.92 -19.19 -5.08
N PRO A 116 -2.55 -19.31 -3.87
CA PRO A 116 -3.91 -18.91 -3.50
C PRO A 116 -4.01 -17.43 -3.04
N GLY A 117 -2.94 -16.82 -2.59
CA GLY A 117 -2.77 -15.50 -2.00
C GLY A 117 -1.48 -15.45 -1.19
N GLY A 118 -1.02 -14.26 -0.83
CA GLY A 118 0.30 -14.07 -0.22
C GLY A 118 0.44 -14.53 1.23
N PHE A 119 -0.66 -14.84 1.93
CA PHE A 119 -0.64 -15.44 3.27
C PHE A 119 -0.63 -16.96 3.20
N ALA A 120 0.34 -17.51 2.47
CA ALA A 120 0.59 -18.92 2.28
C ALA A 120 2.10 -19.18 2.25
N GLU A 121 2.54 -20.39 2.63
CA GLU A 121 3.96 -20.77 2.56
C GLU A 121 4.50 -20.79 1.12
N TYR A 122 3.63 -21.13 0.17
CA TYR A 122 3.97 -21.18 -1.26
C TYR A 122 2.86 -20.51 -2.07
N VAL A 123 3.26 -19.72 -3.04
CA VAL A 123 2.36 -19.09 -4.00
C VAL A 123 2.79 -19.40 -5.42
N ARG A 124 1.84 -19.79 -6.24
CA ARG A 124 2.00 -19.92 -7.69
C ARG A 124 1.81 -18.55 -8.30
N ILE A 125 2.77 -18.16 -9.13
CA ILE A 125 2.71 -16.92 -9.88
C ILE A 125 2.27 -17.23 -11.30
N PRO A 126 1.06 -16.80 -11.70
CA PRO A 126 0.52 -17.09 -13.03
C PRO A 126 1.38 -16.50 -14.15
N ALA A 127 1.36 -17.15 -15.32
CA ALA A 127 2.09 -16.72 -16.50
C ALA A 127 1.88 -15.24 -16.85
N VAL A 128 0.64 -14.73 -16.69
CA VAL A 128 0.31 -13.34 -16.96
C VAL A 128 1.10 -12.36 -16.08
N ASN A 129 1.34 -12.69 -14.80
CA ASN A 129 2.14 -11.83 -13.92
C ASN A 129 3.60 -11.79 -14.36
N ILE A 130 4.14 -12.91 -14.86
CA ILE A 130 5.50 -13.01 -15.41
C ILE A 130 5.60 -12.23 -16.73
N GLU A 131 4.73 -12.50 -17.68
CA GLU A 131 4.70 -11.85 -19.00
C GLU A 131 4.49 -10.33 -18.91
N LYS A 132 3.77 -9.85 -17.90
CA LYS A 132 3.50 -8.43 -17.67
C LYS A 132 4.46 -7.78 -16.66
N LYS A 133 5.64 -8.39 -16.43
CA LYS A 133 6.73 -7.86 -15.60
C LYS A 133 6.31 -7.61 -14.14
N GLY A 134 5.50 -8.52 -13.58
CA GLY A 134 5.08 -8.45 -12.17
C GLY A 134 6.08 -9.08 -11.20
N VAL A 135 7.18 -9.68 -11.67
CA VAL A 135 8.19 -10.32 -10.82
C VAL A 135 9.47 -9.50 -10.81
N TYR A 136 9.94 -9.14 -9.63
CA TYR A 136 11.12 -8.28 -9.42
C TYR A 136 12.19 -9.07 -8.66
N VAL A 137 13.31 -9.36 -9.30
CA VAL A 137 14.46 -9.96 -8.62
C VAL A 137 15.07 -8.93 -7.69
N LEU A 138 15.11 -9.25 -6.39
CA LEU A 138 15.64 -8.35 -5.38
C LEU A 138 17.18 -8.41 -5.35
N SER A 139 17.79 -7.23 -5.38
CA SER A 139 19.21 -7.09 -5.09
C SER A 139 19.56 -7.66 -3.70
N ASN A 140 20.78 -8.14 -3.52
CA ASN A 140 21.28 -8.57 -2.20
C ASN A 140 21.20 -7.47 -1.13
N ASN A 141 21.19 -6.20 -1.55
CA ASN A 141 21.04 -5.05 -0.67
C ASN A 141 19.62 -4.77 -0.21
N ILE A 142 18.62 -5.49 -0.72
CA ILE A 142 17.22 -5.37 -0.30
C ILE A 142 16.85 -6.64 0.49
N SER A 143 16.48 -6.50 1.75
CA SER A 143 15.98 -7.60 2.57
C SER A 143 14.59 -8.05 2.12
N TYR A 144 14.09 -9.21 2.59
CA TYR A 144 12.70 -9.62 2.34
C TYR A 144 11.71 -8.63 2.97
N GLU A 145 12.03 -8.09 4.14
CA GLU A 145 11.20 -7.10 4.81
C GLU A 145 11.09 -5.80 4.01
N GLU A 146 12.19 -5.33 3.42
CA GLU A 146 12.16 -4.19 2.49
C GLU A 146 11.39 -4.54 1.21
N GLY A 147 11.54 -5.76 0.72
CA GLY A 147 10.81 -6.27 -0.46
C GLY A 147 9.29 -6.21 -0.29
N VAL A 148 8.78 -6.49 0.90
CA VAL A 148 7.36 -6.37 1.25
C VAL A 148 6.83 -4.95 1.05
N PHE A 149 7.67 -3.93 1.21
CA PHE A 149 7.24 -2.54 1.06
C PHE A 149 7.23 -2.03 -0.38
N ILE A 150 7.70 -2.80 -1.36
CA ILE A 150 7.69 -2.34 -2.77
C ILE A 150 6.26 -2.05 -3.23
N GLU A 151 5.28 -2.89 -2.86
CA GLU A 151 3.87 -2.68 -3.21
C GLU A 151 3.31 -1.40 -2.57
N PRO A 152 3.25 -1.24 -1.23
CA PRO A 152 2.67 -0.06 -0.62
C PRO A 152 3.44 1.23 -0.96
N LEU A 153 4.75 1.18 -1.11
CA LEU A 153 5.54 2.32 -1.55
C LEU A 153 5.27 2.65 -3.03
N GLY A 154 5.02 1.66 -3.88
CA GLY A 154 4.59 1.86 -5.26
C GLY A 154 3.28 2.64 -5.35
N CYS A 155 2.30 2.30 -4.49
CA CYS A 155 1.05 3.05 -4.38
C CYS A 155 1.31 4.53 -4.01
N VAL A 156 2.19 4.78 -3.05
CA VAL A 156 2.60 6.12 -2.62
C VAL A 156 3.33 6.87 -3.75
N CYS A 157 4.25 6.20 -4.46
CA CYS A 157 4.95 6.76 -5.63
C CYS A 157 3.96 7.21 -6.70
N ARG A 158 2.93 6.39 -6.99
CA ARG A 158 1.88 6.73 -7.93
C ARG A 158 1.12 7.99 -7.53
N ALA A 159 0.62 8.04 -6.30
CA ALA A 159 -0.16 9.19 -5.83
C ALA A 159 0.63 10.50 -5.93
N GLN A 160 1.87 10.51 -5.47
CA GLN A 160 2.71 11.71 -5.54
C GLN A 160 3.18 12.04 -6.96
N ARG A 161 3.35 11.06 -7.84
CA ARG A 161 3.64 11.28 -9.25
C ARG A 161 2.44 11.94 -9.96
N LEU A 162 1.23 11.43 -9.75
CA LEU A 162 0.01 12.01 -10.31
C LEU A 162 -0.27 13.42 -9.79
N ALA A 163 -0.05 13.67 -8.49
CA ALA A 163 -0.17 14.99 -7.88
C ALA A 163 0.95 15.94 -8.29
N ASN A 164 2.02 15.42 -8.91
CA ASN A 164 3.23 16.18 -9.24
C ASN A 164 3.84 16.88 -8.01
N VAL A 165 3.99 16.11 -6.91
CA VAL A 165 4.70 16.62 -5.72
C VAL A 165 6.13 16.96 -6.10
N SER A 166 6.58 18.18 -5.79
CA SER A 166 7.85 18.71 -6.26
C SER A 166 8.47 19.69 -5.27
N LYS A 167 9.69 20.13 -5.60
CA LYS A 167 10.49 21.06 -4.79
C LYS A 167 9.72 22.37 -4.50
N GLY A 168 9.79 22.79 -3.25
CA GLY A 168 9.27 24.08 -2.79
C GLY A 168 7.83 24.03 -2.31
N GLN A 169 7.08 22.95 -2.58
CA GLN A 169 5.69 22.80 -2.18
C GLN A 169 5.53 22.52 -0.68
N THR A 170 4.40 22.92 -0.14
CA THR A 170 3.90 22.49 1.17
C THR A 170 2.92 21.32 0.97
N VAL A 171 3.19 20.19 1.62
CA VAL A 171 2.38 18.97 1.54
C VAL A 171 1.72 18.71 2.88
N LEU A 172 0.39 18.61 2.89
CA LEU A 172 -0.39 18.16 4.05
C LEU A 172 -0.78 16.70 3.87
N ILE A 173 -0.52 15.88 4.89
CA ILE A 173 -0.87 14.47 4.92
C ILE A 173 -1.87 14.23 6.06
N LEU A 174 -3.07 13.80 5.72
CA LEU A 174 -4.13 13.50 6.68
C LEU A 174 -4.15 12.00 6.99
N GLY A 175 -3.68 11.66 8.18
CA GLY A 175 -3.42 10.30 8.65
C GLY A 175 -1.94 9.93 8.57
N SER A 176 -1.34 9.63 9.74
CA SER A 176 0.09 9.32 9.91
C SER A 176 0.36 7.83 10.17
N GLY A 177 -0.50 6.94 9.68
CA GLY A 177 -0.23 5.50 9.61
C GLY A 177 0.86 5.17 8.59
N VAL A 178 1.05 3.89 8.25
CA VAL A 178 2.10 3.42 7.30
C VAL A 178 2.11 4.23 6.02
N SER A 179 0.95 4.37 5.37
CA SER A 179 0.84 5.11 4.10
C SER A 179 1.23 6.59 4.27
N GLY A 180 0.76 7.24 5.34
CA GLY A 180 1.09 8.63 5.62
C GLY A 180 2.58 8.83 5.87
N LEU A 181 3.23 7.93 6.61
CA LEU A 181 4.67 7.99 6.88
C LEU A 181 5.52 7.69 5.63
N LEU A 182 5.05 6.83 4.72
CA LEU A 182 5.68 6.64 3.40
C LEU A 182 5.52 7.89 2.54
N HIS A 183 4.34 8.53 2.55
CA HIS A 183 4.12 9.81 1.85
C HIS A 183 4.99 10.92 2.39
N LEU A 184 5.15 11.02 3.71
CA LEU A 184 6.03 11.99 4.38
C LEU A 184 7.48 11.86 3.88
N GLN A 185 8.04 10.66 3.93
CA GLN A 185 9.41 10.42 3.50
C GLN A 185 9.59 10.73 2.01
N LEU A 186 8.67 10.27 1.16
CA LEU A 186 8.78 10.50 -0.27
C LEU A 186 8.61 11.97 -0.64
N ALA A 187 7.70 12.71 -0.01
CA ALA A 187 7.53 14.15 -0.24
C ALA A 187 8.82 14.92 0.10
N LYS A 188 9.49 14.58 1.21
CA LYS A 188 10.80 15.16 1.57
C LYS A 188 11.86 14.87 0.51
N ILE A 189 11.96 13.64 0.03
CA ILE A 189 12.92 13.25 -1.02
C ILE A 189 12.65 14.00 -2.32
N ARG A 190 11.39 14.27 -2.65
CA ARG A 190 10.99 15.07 -3.82
C ARG A 190 11.24 16.57 -3.64
N GLY A 191 11.71 16.99 -2.45
CA GLY A 191 12.08 18.37 -2.16
C GLY A 191 10.95 19.27 -1.72
N ALA A 192 9.84 18.69 -1.21
CA ALA A 192 8.82 19.49 -0.54
C ALA A 192 9.46 20.41 0.51
N ASN A 193 9.03 21.66 0.56
CA ASN A 193 9.56 22.66 1.49
C ASN A 193 9.09 22.39 2.92
N LYS A 194 7.80 22.07 3.06
CA LYS A 194 7.19 21.70 4.35
C LYS A 194 6.35 20.46 4.15
N VAL A 195 6.43 19.50 5.09
CA VAL A 195 5.53 18.36 5.15
C VAL A 195 4.85 18.34 6.50
N ILE A 196 3.56 18.63 6.49
CA ILE A 196 2.70 18.72 7.66
C ILE A 196 1.88 17.44 7.71
N THR A 197 1.76 16.81 8.88
CA THR A 197 0.93 15.62 9.04
C THR A 197 -0.10 15.78 10.13
N THR A 198 -1.18 15.02 10.06
CA THR A 198 -2.19 14.98 11.12
C THR A 198 -2.53 13.56 11.49
N ASP A 199 -2.90 13.34 12.75
CA ASP A 199 -3.51 12.10 13.20
C ASP A 199 -4.36 12.36 14.47
N VAL A 200 -5.19 11.40 14.85
CA VAL A 200 -5.89 11.36 16.14
C VAL A 200 -5.15 10.49 17.16
N ASN A 201 -4.25 9.63 16.71
CA ASN A 201 -3.53 8.65 17.49
C ASN A 201 -2.17 9.20 17.92
N GLU A 202 -1.92 9.24 19.23
CA GLU A 202 -0.68 9.76 19.81
C GLU A 202 0.57 9.00 19.36
N TYR A 203 0.47 7.67 19.20
CA TYR A 203 1.57 6.86 18.70
C TYR A 203 1.95 7.26 17.27
N HIS A 204 0.97 7.42 16.38
CA HIS A 204 1.21 7.87 15.00
C HIS A 204 1.77 9.29 14.95
N ILE A 205 1.29 10.19 15.81
CA ILE A 205 1.84 11.56 15.96
C ILE A 205 3.32 11.51 16.37
N LYS A 206 3.66 10.67 17.36
CA LYS A 206 5.06 10.48 17.77
C LYS A 206 5.92 9.95 16.61
N MET A 207 5.43 8.96 15.89
CA MET A 207 6.15 8.40 14.72
C MET A 207 6.34 9.44 13.62
N ALA A 208 5.33 10.25 13.30
CA ALA A 208 5.46 11.30 12.30
C ALA A 208 6.54 12.34 12.67
N LYS A 209 6.66 12.69 13.96
CA LYS A 209 7.77 13.53 14.45
C LYS A 209 9.12 12.86 14.26
N GLN A 210 9.24 11.56 14.58
CA GLN A 210 10.48 10.78 14.41
C GLN A 210 10.91 10.68 12.94
N PHE A 211 9.95 10.53 12.02
CA PHE A 211 10.20 10.54 10.58
C PHE A 211 10.41 11.94 9.99
N GLY A 212 10.37 12.98 10.84
CA GLY A 212 10.80 14.34 10.51
C GLY A 212 9.76 15.17 9.77
N ALA A 213 8.48 15.05 10.14
CA ALA A 213 7.47 16.03 9.73
C ALA A 213 7.81 17.40 10.33
N GLU A 214 7.68 18.48 9.56
CA GLU A 214 7.90 19.86 10.04
C GLU A 214 6.87 20.29 11.08
N ALA A 215 5.64 19.83 10.93
CA ALA A 215 4.58 19.99 11.94
C ALA A 215 3.70 18.73 11.98
N VAL A 216 3.28 18.37 13.19
CA VAL A 216 2.36 17.25 13.43
C VAL A 216 1.22 17.77 14.28
N LEU A 217 0.00 17.75 13.73
CA LEU A 217 -1.19 18.35 14.33
C LEU A 217 -2.18 17.27 14.76
N TYR A 218 -2.93 17.54 15.82
CA TYR A 218 -4.08 16.70 16.17
C TYR A 218 -5.22 16.97 15.18
N ALA A 219 -5.76 15.91 14.58
CA ALA A 219 -6.79 16.01 13.54
C ALA A 219 -8.14 16.55 14.04
N ASN A 220 -8.35 16.70 15.35
CA ASN A 220 -9.54 17.26 15.97
C ASN A 220 -9.46 18.78 16.24
N THR A 221 -8.45 19.46 15.70
CA THR A 221 -8.27 20.93 15.82
C THR A 221 -8.63 21.64 14.52
N ASP A 222 -8.64 22.97 14.54
CA ASP A 222 -8.77 23.79 13.32
C ASP A 222 -7.44 23.80 12.55
N ILE A 223 -7.25 22.73 11.76
CA ILE A 223 -6.02 22.52 10.99
C ILE A 223 -5.78 23.63 9.98
N SER A 224 -6.84 24.14 9.34
CA SER A 224 -6.75 25.17 8.30
C SER A 224 -6.13 26.46 8.86
N SER A 225 -6.59 26.91 10.02
CA SER A 225 -6.04 28.08 10.70
C SER A 225 -4.58 27.87 11.11
N ILE A 226 -4.30 26.75 11.78
CA ILE A 226 -2.92 26.45 12.22
C ILE A 226 -1.95 26.35 11.03
N ILE A 227 -2.38 25.79 9.91
CA ILE A 227 -1.53 25.70 8.71
C ILE A 227 -1.20 27.09 8.18
N LYS A 228 -2.16 28.01 8.12
CA LYS A 228 -1.89 29.40 7.70
C LYS A 228 -0.84 30.06 8.59
N ASP A 229 -0.96 29.91 9.91
CA ASP A 229 -0.02 30.48 10.87
C ASP A 229 1.43 29.99 10.65
N ILE A 230 1.62 28.71 10.28
CA ILE A 230 2.94 28.10 10.10
C ILE A 230 3.42 28.08 8.65
N ASN A 231 2.60 28.52 7.70
CA ASN A 231 2.87 28.46 6.26
C ASN A 231 2.69 29.80 5.55
N ASP A 232 3.08 30.90 6.20
CA ASP A 232 3.07 32.25 5.62
C ASP A 232 1.68 32.61 5.06
N GLU A 233 0.63 32.42 5.84
CA GLU A 233 -0.80 32.65 5.52
C GLU A 233 -1.32 31.85 4.33
N LYS A 234 -0.59 30.82 3.89
CA LYS A 234 -0.96 29.99 2.74
C LYS A 234 -1.48 28.61 3.16
N LEU A 235 -2.44 28.12 2.42
CA LEU A 235 -2.88 26.72 2.49
C LEU A 235 -1.92 25.81 1.70
N PRO A 236 -1.95 24.47 1.92
CA PRO A 236 -1.01 23.53 1.30
C PRO A 236 -1.18 23.45 -0.23
N ASP A 237 -0.09 23.24 -0.95
CA ASP A 237 -0.11 22.99 -2.40
C ASP A 237 -0.67 21.61 -2.73
N VAL A 238 -0.36 20.61 -1.89
CA VAL A 238 -0.84 19.23 -2.07
C VAL A 238 -1.36 18.69 -0.74
N ILE A 239 -2.56 18.11 -0.78
CA ILE A 239 -3.23 17.51 0.37
C ILE A 239 -3.48 16.04 0.06
N ILE A 240 -2.96 15.13 0.89
CA ILE A 240 -3.06 13.69 0.67
C ILE A 240 -3.85 13.07 1.81
N VAL A 241 -5.00 12.46 1.48
CA VAL A 241 -5.86 11.78 2.44
C VAL A 241 -5.45 10.32 2.56
N CYS A 242 -4.84 9.95 3.69
CA CYS A 242 -4.32 8.60 3.96
C CYS A 242 -5.18 7.80 4.95
N THR A 243 -6.40 8.23 5.19
CA THR A 243 -7.38 7.55 6.07
C THR A 243 -8.78 7.54 5.44
N GLY A 244 -9.55 6.51 5.72
CA GLY A 244 -10.96 6.43 5.30
C GLY A 244 -11.94 7.25 6.14
N ALA A 245 -11.47 8.04 7.11
CA ALA A 245 -12.32 8.85 7.97
C ALA A 245 -13.00 9.99 7.17
N VAL A 246 -14.31 10.09 7.30
CA VAL A 246 -15.11 11.17 6.65
C VAL A 246 -14.67 12.56 7.12
N SER A 247 -14.28 12.69 8.39
CA SER A 247 -13.75 13.93 8.95
C SER A 247 -12.48 14.38 8.24
N ALA A 248 -11.54 13.47 7.96
CA ALA A 248 -10.32 13.76 7.23
C ALA A 248 -10.61 14.19 5.78
N ALA A 249 -11.58 13.52 5.11
CA ALA A 249 -12.01 13.93 3.77
C ALA A 249 -12.59 15.36 3.76
N LYS A 250 -13.41 15.71 4.76
CA LYS A 250 -13.93 17.07 4.93
C LYS A 250 -12.82 18.09 5.22
N GLN A 251 -11.87 17.74 6.09
CA GLN A 251 -10.71 18.59 6.37
C GLN A 251 -9.86 18.83 5.13
N ALA A 252 -9.67 17.81 4.27
CA ALA A 252 -8.95 17.99 3.02
C ALA A 252 -9.60 19.05 2.12
N ILE A 253 -10.93 19.07 2.04
CA ILE A 253 -11.68 20.08 1.29
C ILE A 253 -11.54 21.47 1.94
N GLN A 254 -11.60 21.56 3.27
CA GLN A 254 -11.44 22.83 4.01
C GLN A 254 -10.02 23.42 3.92
N CYS A 255 -9.01 22.54 3.81
CA CYS A 255 -7.61 22.95 3.68
C CYS A 255 -7.20 23.25 2.22
N ALA A 256 -8.09 23.08 1.25
CA ALA A 256 -7.77 23.35 -0.15
C ALA A 256 -7.84 24.86 -0.44
N GLY A 257 -6.73 25.42 -0.89
CA GLY A 257 -6.59 26.83 -1.29
C GLY A 257 -6.33 26.97 -2.80
N PRO A 258 -6.03 28.21 -3.24
CA PRO A 258 -5.72 28.47 -4.64
C PRO A 258 -4.60 27.57 -5.19
N GLY A 259 -4.87 26.85 -6.29
CA GLY A 259 -3.95 25.92 -6.94
C GLY A 259 -3.73 24.60 -6.22
N SER A 260 -4.38 24.35 -5.08
CA SER A 260 -4.21 23.12 -4.32
C SER A 260 -4.65 21.88 -5.09
N LYS A 261 -3.97 20.76 -4.82
CA LYS A 261 -4.36 19.42 -5.28
C LYS A 261 -4.75 18.54 -4.11
N VAL A 262 -6.00 18.08 -4.09
CA VAL A 262 -6.51 17.13 -3.09
C VAL A 262 -6.45 15.72 -3.66
N VAL A 263 -5.67 14.86 -3.02
CA VAL A 263 -5.45 13.46 -3.44
C VAL A 263 -6.13 12.52 -2.44
N PHE A 264 -7.16 11.84 -2.87
CA PHE A 264 -7.75 10.76 -2.11
C PHE A 264 -6.95 9.47 -2.38
N PHE A 265 -6.00 9.19 -1.49
CA PHE A 265 -5.22 7.94 -1.47
C PHE A 265 -5.97 6.84 -0.72
N ALA A 266 -6.59 7.17 0.40
CA ALA A 266 -7.61 6.36 1.06
C ALA A 266 -8.96 7.07 0.96
N VAL A 267 -10.04 6.30 0.98
CA VAL A 267 -11.40 6.81 0.76
C VAL A 267 -12.37 6.29 1.83
N PRO A 268 -13.42 7.04 2.17
CA PRO A 268 -14.53 6.53 2.96
C PRO A 268 -15.19 5.29 2.35
N GLY A 269 -15.94 4.57 3.15
CA GLY A 269 -16.68 3.38 2.70
C GLY A 269 -17.69 3.66 1.59
N PRO A 270 -18.16 2.62 0.88
CA PRO A 270 -19.13 2.75 -0.19
C PRO A 270 -20.41 3.47 0.27
N GLY A 271 -20.95 4.33 -0.60
CA GLY A 271 -22.19 5.08 -0.34
C GLY A 271 -21.99 6.40 0.44
N VAL A 272 -20.77 6.68 0.90
CA VAL A 272 -20.44 7.97 1.53
C VAL A 272 -20.15 9.02 0.47
N ASN A 273 -20.82 10.18 0.57
CA ASN A 273 -20.59 11.34 -0.30
C ASN A 273 -19.88 12.45 0.48
N ILE A 274 -19.01 13.19 -0.19
CA ILE A 274 -18.32 14.37 0.32
C ILE A 274 -18.80 15.59 -0.47
N GLU A 275 -19.30 16.59 0.25
CA GLU A 275 -19.71 17.86 -0.35
C GLU A 275 -18.48 18.67 -0.78
N ILE A 276 -18.56 19.27 -1.95
CA ILE A 276 -17.51 20.08 -2.55
C ILE A 276 -18.06 21.46 -2.87
N PRO A 277 -17.43 22.55 -2.37
CA PRO A 277 -17.81 23.92 -2.71
C PRO A 277 -17.34 24.26 -4.13
N ILE A 278 -18.04 23.75 -5.13
CA ILE A 278 -17.57 23.74 -6.53
C ILE A 278 -17.31 25.13 -7.10
N ASN A 279 -18.06 26.15 -6.68
CA ASN A 279 -17.85 27.52 -7.13
C ASN A 279 -16.51 28.08 -6.64
N ASP A 280 -16.18 27.82 -5.35
CA ASP A 280 -14.92 28.27 -4.77
C ASP A 280 -13.74 27.50 -5.38
N PHE A 281 -13.90 26.20 -5.63
CA PHE A 281 -12.87 25.36 -6.23
C PHE A 281 -12.60 25.74 -7.68
N TRP A 282 -13.65 26.02 -8.45
CA TRP A 282 -13.51 26.55 -9.81
C TRP A 282 -12.75 27.86 -9.85
N ARG A 283 -13.09 28.81 -8.95
CA ARG A 283 -12.44 30.12 -8.89
C ARG A 283 -10.97 30.06 -8.45
N ASN A 284 -10.63 29.07 -7.62
CA ASN A 284 -9.30 28.88 -7.06
C ASN A 284 -8.48 27.79 -7.79
N GLU A 285 -8.94 27.26 -8.92
CA GLU A 285 -8.24 26.22 -9.70
C GLU A 285 -7.87 24.98 -8.87
N VAL A 286 -8.73 24.57 -7.92
CA VAL A 286 -8.48 23.38 -7.09
C VAL A 286 -8.69 22.11 -7.88
N THR A 287 -7.71 21.20 -7.85
CA THR A 287 -7.80 19.87 -8.46
C THR A 287 -8.14 18.83 -7.42
N ILE A 288 -9.16 18.01 -7.69
CA ILE A 288 -9.45 16.80 -6.90
C ILE A 288 -9.10 15.57 -7.73
N MET A 289 -8.37 14.64 -7.12
CA MET A 289 -7.96 13.41 -7.78
C MET A 289 -7.97 12.22 -6.81
N THR A 290 -8.02 11.02 -7.38
CA THR A 290 -7.91 9.76 -6.64
C THR A 290 -6.67 9.00 -7.09
N SER A 291 -6.12 8.14 -6.21
CA SER A 291 -5.04 7.22 -6.57
C SER A 291 -5.35 5.84 -6.02
N TYR A 292 -5.38 4.84 -6.89
CA TYR A 292 -5.63 3.44 -6.54
C TYR A 292 -4.49 2.56 -7.03
N GLY A 293 -3.94 1.73 -6.13
CA GLY A 293 -2.91 0.75 -6.46
C GLY A 293 -1.61 1.35 -7.02
N ALA A 294 -0.79 0.51 -7.64
CA ALA A 294 0.45 0.87 -8.31
C ALA A 294 0.49 0.29 -9.73
N ALA A 295 1.12 0.99 -10.65
CA ALA A 295 1.50 0.48 -11.96
C ALA A 295 2.98 0.07 -11.94
N PRO A 296 3.48 -0.74 -12.89
CA PRO A 296 4.88 -1.15 -12.91
C PRO A 296 5.88 -0.01 -12.80
N ILE A 297 5.65 1.12 -13.46
CA ILE A 297 6.50 2.31 -13.34
C ILE A 297 6.60 2.82 -11.89
N ASP A 298 5.53 2.69 -11.11
CA ASP A 298 5.48 3.13 -9.72
C ASP A 298 6.20 2.12 -8.81
N LEU A 299 6.11 0.82 -9.13
CA LEU A 299 6.85 -0.25 -8.46
C LEU A 299 8.36 -0.16 -8.74
N ASP A 300 8.76 0.15 -9.99
CA ASP A 300 10.14 0.44 -10.35
C ASP A 300 10.71 1.61 -9.53
N MET A 301 9.92 2.68 -9.37
CA MET A 301 10.32 3.81 -8.53
C MET A 301 10.50 3.40 -7.07
N ALA A 302 9.55 2.62 -6.52
CA ALA A 302 9.61 2.12 -5.14
C ALA A 302 10.84 1.24 -4.93
N TYR A 303 11.08 0.29 -5.83
CA TYR A 303 12.27 -0.57 -5.82
C TYR A 303 13.57 0.25 -5.78
N ASN A 304 13.69 1.24 -6.66
CA ASN A 304 14.88 2.09 -6.76
C ASN A 304 15.09 2.94 -5.50
N TRP A 305 14.02 3.47 -4.86
CA TRP A 305 14.14 4.20 -3.61
C TRP A 305 14.61 3.32 -2.45
N LEU A 306 14.13 2.07 -2.39
CA LEU A 306 14.58 1.09 -1.39
C LEU A 306 16.01 0.64 -1.66
N LEU A 307 16.36 0.36 -2.91
CA LEU A 307 17.73 0.01 -3.31
C LEU A 307 18.74 1.10 -2.93
N ALA A 308 18.36 2.37 -3.14
CA ALA A 308 19.19 3.53 -2.78
C ALA A 308 19.15 3.88 -1.29
N LYS A 309 18.40 3.10 -0.45
CA LYS A 309 18.23 3.34 0.99
C LYS A 309 17.73 4.77 1.33
N ARG A 310 16.93 5.36 0.44
CA ARG A 310 16.40 6.71 0.62
C ARG A 310 15.11 6.75 1.43
N ILE A 311 14.39 5.64 1.52
CA ILE A 311 13.17 5.44 2.31
C ILE A 311 13.47 4.43 3.41
N ASN A 312 13.25 4.81 4.65
CA ASN A 312 13.38 3.90 5.79
C ASN A 312 12.02 3.21 6.02
N VAL A 313 11.96 1.93 5.66
CA VAL A 313 10.76 1.12 5.85
C VAL A 313 10.89 0.16 7.05
N ILE A 314 12.11 -0.12 7.48
CA ILE A 314 12.37 -1.06 8.56
C ILE A 314 11.80 -0.55 9.88
N ASP A 315 11.97 0.74 10.17
CA ASP A 315 11.43 1.38 11.38
C ASP A 315 9.88 1.52 11.35
N LEU A 316 9.25 1.25 10.21
CA LEU A 316 7.80 1.14 10.11
C LEU A 316 7.26 -0.23 10.53
N ILE A 317 8.13 -1.27 10.61
CA ILE A 317 7.72 -2.61 11.04
C ILE A 317 7.66 -2.65 12.56
N THR A 318 6.46 -2.59 13.09
CA THR A 318 6.24 -2.65 14.55
C THR A 318 6.10 -4.08 15.07
N HIS A 319 5.60 -4.98 14.25
CA HIS A 319 5.36 -6.37 14.65
C HIS A 319 5.82 -7.35 13.57
N ARG A 320 6.52 -8.39 14.00
CA ARG A 320 6.92 -9.56 13.21
C ARG A 320 6.28 -10.77 13.86
N LEU A 321 5.37 -11.44 13.18
CA LEU A 321 4.57 -12.51 13.75
C LEU A 321 4.63 -13.76 12.86
N PRO A 322 4.70 -14.96 13.45
CA PRO A 322 4.54 -16.18 12.69
C PRO A 322 3.11 -16.30 12.15
N PHE A 323 2.90 -17.12 11.11
CA PHE A 323 1.58 -17.37 10.52
C PHE A 323 0.58 -17.90 11.56
N SER A 324 1.03 -18.66 12.57
CA SER A 324 0.21 -19.13 13.68
C SER A 324 -0.41 -18.00 14.51
N LYS A 325 0.14 -16.78 14.44
CA LYS A 325 -0.38 -15.57 15.10
C LYS A 325 -1.09 -14.59 14.14
N ALA A 326 -1.55 -15.07 12.98
CA ALA A 326 -2.19 -14.22 12.00
C ALA A 326 -3.39 -13.44 12.55
N GLN A 327 -4.24 -14.06 13.39
CA GLN A 327 -5.37 -13.37 14.02
C GLN A 327 -4.91 -12.18 14.87
N GLU A 328 -3.81 -12.32 15.62
CA GLU A 328 -3.21 -11.21 16.37
C GLU A 328 -2.78 -10.09 15.44
N GLY A 329 -2.12 -10.43 14.33
CA GLY A 329 -1.71 -9.47 13.30
C GLY A 329 -2.88 -8.71 12.69
N PHE A 330 -3.98 -9.39 12.37
CA PHE A 330 -5.20 -8.75 11.85
C PHE A 330 -5.85 -7.82 12.88
N ASN A 331 -5.86 -8.20 14.16
CA ASN A 331 -6.37 -7.34 15.24
C ASN A 331 -5.53 -6.06 15.37
N LEU A 332 -4.20 -6.16 15.38
CA LEU A 332 -3.28 -5.02 15.45
C LEU A 332 -3.51 -4.01 14.31
N VAL A 333 -3.68 -4.51 13.07
CA VAL A 333 -3.92 -3.64 11.90
C VAL A 333 -5.33 -3.05 11.94
N SER A 334 -6.34 -3.82 12.36
CA SER A 334 -7.73 -3.35 12.45
C SER A 334 -7.94 -2.29 13.54
N GLU A 335 -7.28 -2.45 14.69
CA GLU A 335 -7.36 -1.50 15.81
C GLU A 335 -6.51 -0.25 15.58
N ALA A 336 -5.41 -0.38 14.83
CA ALA A 336 -4.49 0.70 14.46
C ALA A 336 -4.08 1.60 15.65
N LYS A 337 -3.83 1.02 16.82
CA LYS A 337 -3.43 1.76 18.04
C LYS A 337 -1.92 2.01 18.05
N ASP A 338 -1.16 1.02 18.55
CA ASP A 338 0.29 1.12 18.71
C ASP A 338 1.02 0.28 17.64
N SER A 339 0.44 0.19 16.44
CA SER A 339 0.98 -0.56 15.32
C SER A 339 1.04 0.28 14.05
N LEU A 340 2.06 0.02 13.25
CA LEU A 340 2.19 0.49 11.87
C LEU A 340 2.14 -0.72 10.92
N LYS A 341 3.27 -1.20 10.45
CA LYS A 341 3.31 -2.41 9.62
C LYS A 341 3.45 -3.66 10.47
N VAL A 342 2.55 -4.61 10.23
CA VAL A 342 2.66 -5.98 10.71
C VAL A 342 3.15 -6.85 9.55
N VAL A 343 4.22 -7.58 9.77
CA VAL A 343 4.80 -8.53 8.82
C VAL A 343 4.60 -9.93 9.37
N LEU A 344 4.03 -10.80 8.55
CA LEU A 344 3.88 -12.23 8.84
C LEU A 344 5.00 -13.02 8.17
N GLU A 345 5.39 -14.12 8.80
CA GLU A 345 6.36 -15.08 8.28
C GLU A 345 5.88 -16.52 8.52
N PRO A 346 6.21 -17.48 7.63
CA PRO A 346 5.93 -18.88 7.90
C PRO A 346 6.54 -19.31 9.23
N ASP A 347 5.83 -20.17 9.96
CA ASP A 347 6.35 -20.73 11.20
C ASP A 347 7.65 -21.49 10.94
N GLU A 348 8.64 -21.35 11.84
CA GLU A 348 9.86 -22.12 11.76
C GLU A 348 9.50 -23.63 11.92
N ILE A 349 9.97 -24.45 10.99
CA ILE A 349 9.85 -25.90 11.15
C ILE A 349 10.75 -26.27 12.33
N GLN A 350 10.16 -26.66 13.45
CA GLN A 350 10.91 -27.35 14.48
C GLN A 350 11.26 -28.73 13.90
N ASP A 351 12.51 -28.90 13.48
CA ASP A 351 13.05 -30.22 13.16
C ASP A 351 13.04 -31.04 14.47
N ASN A 352 12.03 -31.92 14.59
CA ASN A 352 11.95 -32.92 15.66
C ASN A 352 12.80 -34.12 15.31
#